data_2b36616e265250ec6b35e9165ae7f92d
#
_entry.id   2b36616e265250ec6b35e9165ae7f92d
#
_cell.length_a   1.000
_cell.length_b   1.000
_cell.length_c   1.000
_cell.angle_alpha   90.00
_cell.angle_beta   90.00
_cell.angle_gamma   90.00
#
_symmetry.space_group_name_H-M   'P 1'
#
loop_
_entity.id
_entity.type
_entity.pdbx_description
1 polymer ?
#
loop_
_entity_poly.entity_id
_entity_poly.type
_entity_poly.pdbx_seq_one_letter_code
_entity_poly.pdbx_strand_id
1 'polypeptide(L)'
;MSNIYVGPDAGGVNAIRSITPREVLRHNLFIADVGRVVSTAVDLFGGVDSKEIRAGTLMAKVTASGKWTPWLGADVVSAVAIASVILNVGTAAIARFAVGDVVKTSKPTADSIVNAAEQTLGAIATLYATSGTFAVSNAQVVSAIAVGDTVWVEPATDTGIGDAIGVLLDNVLLRLGNGVACERDARIAQFGFLKTDQLLGLAGRAKLTLAGQGLLTPSCLLFCD
;
A
#
# COMPACT_ATOMS: atom_id res chain seq x y z
N MET A 1 17.93 -12.24 16.67
CA MET A 1 17.35 -12.12 18.03
C MET A 1 15.87 -11.80 17.86
N SER A 2 14.96 -12.62 18.37
CA SER A 2 13.53 -12.36 18.31
C SER A 2 13.16 -11.42 19.47
N ASN A 3 12.61 -10.25 19.12
CA ASN A 3 12.05 -9.35 20.11
C ASN A 3 10.70 -9.91 20.58
N ILE A 4 10.58 -10.19 21.87
CA ILE A 4 9.33 -10.60 22.51
C ILE A 4 8.65 -9.30 22.97
N TYR A 5 7.54 -8.96 22.35
CA TYR A 5 6.70 -7.85 22.80
C TYR A 5 5.63 -8.38 23.76
N VAL A 6 5.69 -7.94 25.00
CA VAL A 6 4.67 -8.25 26.01
C VAL A 6 3.79 -7.01 26.14
N GLY A 7 2.63 -7.00 25.50
CA GLY A 7 1.62 -5.97 25.71
C GLY A 7 0.74 -6.32 26.93
N PRO A 8 0.26 -5.32 27.72
CA PRO A 8 -0.70 -5.58 28.77
C PRO A 8 -2.06 -5.89 28.14
N ASP A 9 -2.46 -7.14 28.19
CA ASP A 9 -3.82 -7.54 27.87
C ASP A 9 -4.71 -7.34 29.10
N ALA A 10 -5.83 -6.63 28.93
CA ALA A 10 -6.81 -6.35 29.97
C ALA A 10 -7.61 -7.61 30.43
N GLY A 11 -7.06 -8.79 30.27
CA GLY A 11 -7.67 -10.06 30.66
C GLY A 11 -6.71 -11.04 31.33
N GLY A 12 -5.48 -10.60 31.63
CA GLY A 12 -4.53 -11.42 32.41
C GLY A 12 -3.93 -12.62 31.68
N VAL A 13 -4.15 -12.75 30.38
CA VAL A 13 -3.49 -13.78 29.57
C VAL A 13 -2.46 -13.08 28.67
N ASN A 14 -1.20 -13.10 29.08
CA ASN A 14 -0.10 -12.64 28.24
C ASN A 14 0.08 -13.58 27.05
N ALA A 15 -0.50 -13.24 25.93
CA ALA A 15 -0.17 -13.89 24.67
C ALA A 15 1.22 -13.41 24.25
N ILE A 16 2.23 -14.23 24.46
CA ILE A 16 3.57 -14.00 23.93
C ILE A 16 3.49 -14.24 22.42
N ARG A 17 3.47 -13.17 21.64
CA ARG A 17 3.60 -13.26 20.19
C ARG A 17 5.05 -13.15 19.81
N SER A 18 5.59 -14.18 19.21
CA SER A 18 6.88 -14.10 18.55
C SER A 18 6.70 -13.32 17.24
N ILE A 19 7.15 -12.08 17.24
CA ILE A 19 7.19 -11.25 16.04
C ILE A 19 8.59 -11.40 15.45
N THR A 20 8.68 -11.96 14.25
CA THR A 20 9.93 -11.91 13.50
C THR A 20 10.02 -10.55 12.84
N PRO A 21 10.91 -9.65 13.28
CA PRO A 21 11.04 -8.35 12.66
C PRO A 21 11.54 -8.52 11.23
N ARG A 22 10.87 -7.86 10.29
CA ARG A 22 11.37 -7.77 8.92
C ARG A 22 12.45 -6.71 8.86
N GLU A 23 13.60 -7.06 8.35
CA GLU A 23 14.69 -6.11 8.13
C GLU A 23 14.52 -5.44 6.78
N VAL A 24 13.81 -4.34 6.76
CA VAL A 24 13.41 -3.61 5.54
C VAL A 24 14.55 -2.78 4.96
N LEU A 25 15.45 -2.32 5.83
CA LEU A 25 16.57 -1.46 5.44
C LEU A 25 17.86 -2.28 5.26
N ARG A 26 18.61 -1.98 4.21
CA ARG A 26 19.90 -2.63 3.95
C ARG A 26 21.05 -1.99 4.72
N HIS A 27 20.96 -0.69 5.01
CA HIS A 27 21.99 0.08 5.70
C HIS A 27 21.35 0.98 6.76
N ASN A 28 22.14 1.34 7.77
CA ASN A 28 21.70 2.26 8.84
C ASN A 28 21.56 3.72 8.38
N LEU A 29 21.85 4.02 7.12
CA LEU A 29 21.69 5.35 6.56
C LEU A 29 20.25 5.49 6.03
N PHE A 30 19.37 5.99 6.86
CA PHE A 30 17.98 6.27 6.50
C PHE A 30 17.47 7.49 7.26
N ILE A 31 16.48 8.15 6.69
CA ILE A 31 15.66 9.16 7.38
C ILE A 31 14.28 8.54 7.53
N ALA A 32 13.88 8.36 8.77
CA ALA A 32 12.52 7.96 9.13
C ALA A 32 11.84 9.13 9.83
N ASP A 33 10.61 9.39 9.43
CA ASP A 33 9.71 10.27 10.18
C ASP A 33 8.86 9.42 11.12
N VAL A 34 8.44 10.01 12.24
CA VAL A 34 7.45 9.41 13.13
C VAL A 34 6.09 9.91 12.68
N GLY A 35 5.34 9.03 12.05
CA GLY A 35 4.02 9.35 11.52
C GLY A 35 2.90 8.60 12.21
N ARG A 36 1.74 9.23 12.34
CA ARG A 36 0.55 8.61 12.92
C ARG A 36 -0.20 7.80 11.88
N VAL A 37 -0.37 6.50 12.13
CA VAL A 37 -1.15 5.60 11.28
C VAL A 37 -2.62 5.65 11.67
N VAL A 38 -3.51 5.76 10.67
CA VAL A 38 -4.96 5.82 10.90
C VAL A 38 -5.50 4.52 11.51
N SER A 39 -6.43 4.62 12.45
CA SER A 39 -7.06 3.46 13.13
C SER A 39 -7.87 2.56 12.21
N THR A 40 -8.31 3.10 11.07
CA THR A 40 -9.08 2.37 10.05
C THR A 40 -8.22 1.48 9.17
N ALA A 41 -6.90 1.69 9.14
CA ALA A 41 -5.99 0.87 8.35
C ALA A 41 -6.08 -0.61 8.72
N VAL A 42 -5.87 -1.47 7.73
CA VAL A 42 -5.87 -2.93 7.88
C VAL A 42 -4.70 -3.52 7.10
N ASP A 43 -4.15 -4.63 7.59
CA ASP A 43 -3.17 -5.42 6.83
C ASP A 43 -3.90 -6.27 5.79
N LEU A 44 -3.71 -5.95 4.52
CA LEU A 44 -4.30 -6.64 3.37
C LEU A 44 -3.27 -7.56 2.66
N PHE A 45 -2.13 -7.82 3.29
CA PHE A 45 -1.05 -8.63 2.71
C PHE A 45 -0.95 -10.03 3.32
N GLY A 46 -2.03 -10.51 3.97
CA GLY A 46 -2.12 -11.87 4.51
C GLY A 46 -1.49 -12.03 5.89
N GLY A 47 -1.44 -10.98 6.70
CA GLY A 47 -1.09 -11.05 8.12
C GLY A 47 -2.14 -11.85 8.92
N VAL A 48 -1.71 -12.42 10.04
CA VAL A 48 -2.60 -13.18 10.95
C VAL A 48 -3.64 -12.27 11.61
N ASP A 49 -3.27 -11.02 11.87
CA ASP A 49 -4.11 -10.02 12.48
C ASP A 49 -4.26 -8.82 11.51
N SER A 50 -5.46 -8.59 11.02
CA SER A 50 -5.73 -7.50 10.08
C SER A 50 -5.50 -6.11 10.69
N LYS A 51 -5.43 -5.97 12.01
CA LYS A 51 -5.11 -4.71 12.70
C LYS A 51 -3.63 -4.56 13.03
N GLU A 52 -2.80 -5.54 12.71
CA GLU A 52 -1.35 -5.46 12.81
C GLU A 52 -0.74 -5.16 11.44
N ILE A 53 -0.48 -3.89 11.16
CA ILE A 53 0.20 -3.48 9.92
C ILE A 53 1.67 -3.88 10.02
N ARG A 54 2.13 -4.67 9.08
CA ARG A 54 3.48 -5.24 9.11
C ARG A 54 4.53 -4.28 8.56
N ALA A 55 5.74 -4.37 9.10
CA ALA A 55 6.92 -3.72 8.53
C ALA A 55 7.09 -4.12 7.05
N GLY A 56 7.56 -3.19 6.24
CA GLY A 56 7.66 -3.35 4.79
C GLY A 56 6.40 -2.95 4.02
N THR A 57 5.28 -2.65 4.73
CA THR A 57 4.09 -2.11 4.07
C THR A 57 4.37 -0.73 3.48
N LEU A 58 4.03 -0.55 2.21
CA LEU A 58 4.10 0.74 1.54
C LEU A 58 3.03 1.67 2.11
N MET A 59 3.40 2.92 2.37
CA MET A 59 2.56 3.88 3.06
C MET A 59 2.30 5.11 2.18
N ALA A 60 1.07 5.56 2.20
CA ALA A 60 0.61 6.82 1.62
C ALA A 60 0.21 7.79 2.74
N LYS A 61 0.20 9.09 2.46
CA LYS A 61 -0.14 10.12 3.44
C LYS A 61 -1.46 10.80 3.04
N VAL A 62 -2.42 10.74 3.93
CA VAL A 62 -3.72 11.42 3.74
C VAL A 62 -3.51 12.93 3.84
N THR A 63 -3.73 13.65 2.74
CA THR A 63 -3.47 15.10 2.64
C THR A 63 -4.21 15.89 3.73
N ALA A 64 -5.50 15.60 3.94
CA ALA A 64 -6.35 16.36 4.86
C ALA A 64 -5.95 16.22 6.34
N SER A 65 -5.43 15.06 6.76
CA SER A 65 -5.12 14.78 8.16
C SER A 65 -3.62 14.71 8.45
N GLY A 66 -2.78 14.61 7.43
CA GLY A 66 -1.36 14.35 7.56
C GLY A 66 -1.01 12.95 8.10
N LYS A 67 -2.01 12.08 8.28
CA LYS A 67 -1.85 10.72 8.81
C LYS A 67 -1.48 9.74 7.70
N TRP A 68 -0.92 8.61 8.12
CA TRP A 68 -0.46 7.57 7.21
C TRP A 68 -1.44 6.41 7.11
N THR A 69 -1.56 5.85 5.92
CA THR A 69 -2.37 4.66 5.61
C THR A 69 -1.58 3.74 4.68
N PRO A 70 -1.82 2.42 4.70
CA PRO A 70 -1.27 1.53 3.67
C PRO A 70 -1.63 2.01 2.27
N TRP A 71 -0.66 2.03 1.38
CA TRP A 71 -0.91 2.26 -0.03
C TRP A 71 -1.52 1.01 -0.68
N LEU A 72 -2.59 1.20 -1.43
CA LEU A 72 -3.36 0.12 -2.04
C LEU A 72 -3.23 0.17 -3.55
N GLY A 73 -2.41 -0.71 -4.09
CA GLY A 73 -2.25 -0.84 -5.53
C GLY A 73 -1.64 -2.18 -5.92
N ALA A 74 -1.68 -2.46 -7.21
CA ALA A 74 -1.15 -3.69 -7.80
C ALA A 74 -0.84 -3.49 -9.28
N ASP A 75 0.05 -4.31 -9.81
CA ASP A 75 0.27 -4.37 -11.25
C ASP A 75 -0.81 -5.25 -11.92
N VAL A 76 -1.21 -4.84 -13.10
CA VAL A 76 -2.16 -5.57 -13.94
C VAL A 76 -1.48 -6.79 -14.54
N VAL A 77 -2.09 -7.95 -14.39
CA VAL A 77 -1.50 -9.23 -14.84
C VAL A 77 -1.99 -9.71 -16.21
N SER A 78 -3.03 -9.07 -16.75
CA SER A 78 -3.49 -9.33 -18.13
C SER A 78 -3.89 -8.02 -18.81
N ALA A 79 -3.58 -7.91 -20.10
CA ALA A 79 -3.94 -6.73 -20.88
C ALA A 79 -5.45 -6.49 -20.90
N VAL A 80 -5.86 -5.23 -20.85
CA VAL A 80 -7.27 -4.82 -20.85
C VAL A 80 -7.53 -3.94 -22.07
N ALA A 81 -8.49 -4.34 -22.88
CA ALA A 81 -8.88 -3.59 -24.07
C ALA A 81 -9.67 -2.32 -23.72
N ILE A 82 -9.67 -1.36 -24.62
CA ILE A 82 -10.53 -0.15 -24.54
C ILE A 82 -11.99 -0.59 -24.43
N ALA A 83 -12.75 0.16 -23.64
CA ALA A 83 -14.16 -0.09 -23.28
C ALA A 83 -14.40 -1.33 -22.39
N SER A 84 -13.38 -2.04 -21.95
CA SER A 84 -13.53 -3.08 -20.93
C SER A 84 -13.82 -2.45 -19.56
N VAL A 85 -14.52 -3.19 -18.72
CA VAL A 85 -14.79 -2.81 -17.32
C VAL A 85 -14.15 -3.79 -16.32
N ILE A 86 -13.46 -4.82 -16.80
CA ILE A 86 -12.87 -5.87 -15.96
C ILE A 86 -11.35 -5.76 -15.99
N LEU A 87 -10.75 -5.72 -14.81
CA LEU A 87 -9.30 -5.71 -14.62
C LEU A 87 -8.86 -6.95 -13.85
N ASN A 88 -7.68 -7.44 -14.17
CA ASN A 88 -7.05 -8.57 -13.48
C ASN A 88 -5.76 -8.12 -12.80
N VAL A 89 -5.73 -8.21 -11.47
CA VAL A 89 -4.59 -7.88 -10.62
C VAL A 89 -3.99 -9.12 -9.94
N GLY A 90 -4.54 -10.28 -10.24
CA GLY A 90 -4.13 -11.55 -9.66
C GLY A 90 -4.71 -11.81 -8.27
N THR A 91 -4.80 -13.11 -7.93
CA THR A 91 -5.45 -13.58 -6.69
C THR A 91 -4.78 -13.10 -5.42
N ALA A 92 -3.46 -12.88 -5.43
CA ALA A 92 -2.72 -12.37 -4.27
C ALA A 92 -2.96 -10.87 -4.01
N ALA A 93 -3.30 -10.10 -5.05
CA ALA A 93 -3.46 -8.65 -4.92
C ALA A 93 -4.91 -8.20 -4.77
N ILE A 94 -5.87 -9.03 -5.18
CA ILE A 94 -7.30 -8.65 -5.17
C ILE A 94 -7.82 -8.29 -3.76
N ALA A 95 -7.25 -8.87 -2.72
CA ALA A 95 -7.62 -8.58 -1.33
C ALA A 95 -7.30 -7.15 -0.89
N ARG A 96 -6.49 -6.41 -1.66
CA ARG A 96 -6.15 -5.00 -1.39
C ARG A 96 -7.24 -4.03 -1.80
N PHE A 97 -8.23 -4.51 -2.54
CA PHE A 97 -9.32 -3.71 -3.11
C PHE A 97 -10.65 -4.06 -2.46
N ALA A 98 -11.52 -3.08 -2.34
CA ALA A 98 -12.87 -3.27 -1.82
C ALA A 98 -13.92 -2.74 -2.81
N VAL A 99 -15.13 -3.29 -2.72
CA VAL A 99 -16.28 -2.74 -3.46
C VAL A 99 -16.51 -1.30 -3.00
N GLY A 100 -16.65 -0.39 -3.96
CA GLY A 100 -16.78 1.05 -3.72
C GLY A 100 -15.47 1.83 -3.81
N ASP A 101 -14.30 1.19 -3.78
CA ASP A 101 -13.03 1.87 -4.01
C ASP A 101 -13.00 2.48 -5.41
N VAL A 102 -12.65 3.75 -5.50
CA VAL A 102 -12.38 4.40 -6.79
C VAL A 102 -10.94 4.11 -7.18
N VAL A 103 -10.76 3.59 -8.39
CA VAL A 103 -9.46 3.15 -8.87
C VAL A 103 -9.00 3.97 -10.06
N LYS A 104 -7.71 4.22 -10.10
CA LYS A 104 -6.98 4.81 -11.23
C LYS A 104 -5.95 3.83 -11.76
N THR A 105 -5.51 4.06 -12.99
CA THR A 105 -4.41 3.32 -13.61
C THR A 105 -3.46 4.24 -14.32
N SER A 106 -2.20 3.85 -14.42
CA SER A 106 -1.19 4.52 -15.23
C SER A 106 -0.21 3.52 -15.81
N LYS A 107 0.45 3.95 -16.88
CA LYS A 107 1.66 3.30 -17.40
C LYS A 107 2.88 3.86 -16.68
N PRO A 108 3.53 3.14 -15.78
CA PRO A 108 4.83 3.56 -15.31
C PRO A 108 5.81 3.39 -16.49
N THR A 109 6.37 4.49 -16.97
CA THR A 109 7.57 4.42 -17.82
C THR A 109 8.79 4.38 -16.91
N ALA A 110 9.91 3.83 -17.39
CA ALA A 110 11.11 3.64 -16.60
C ALA A 110 11.62 4.92 -15.89
N ASP A 111 11.21 6.10 -16.37
CA ASP A 111 11.77 7.37 -15.92
C ASP A 111 10.75 8.40 -15.42
N SER A 112 9.46 8.13 -15.46
CA SER A 112 8.44 9.13 -15.05
C SER A 112 7.08 8.53 -14.76
N ILE A 113 6.48 8.96 -13.62
CA ILE A 113 5.06 8.77 -13.33
C ILE A 113 4.19 9.86 -13.97
N VAL A 114 4.81 10.94 -14.44
CA VAL A 114 4.10 12.01 -15.18
C VAL A 114 3.76 11.50 -16.56
N ASN A 115 2.69 10.74 -16.66
CA ASN A 115 2.24 10.21 -17.92
C ASN A 115 0.83 10.63 -18.26
N ALA A 116 0.70 11.06 -19.50
CA ALA A 116 -0.55 11.29 -20.18
C ALA A 116 -1.53 10.10 -20.21
N ALA A 117 -1.17 8.98 -19.61
CA ALA A 117 -1.94 7.75 -19.57
C ALA A 117 -2.60 7.46 -18.22
N GLU A 118 -2.54 8.39 -17.26
CA GLU A 118 -3.33 8.26 -16.04
C GLU A 118 -4.82 8.40 -16.38
N GLN A 119 -5.60 7.40 -16.00
CA GLN A 119 -7.04 7.41 -16.22
C GLN A 119 -7.79 6.96 -14.96
N THR A 120 -8.88 7.63 -14.64
CA THR A 120 -9.81 7.22 -13.59
C THR A 120 -10.76 6.18 -14.14
N LEU A 121 -10.77 4.99 -13.56
CA LEU A 121 -11.62 3.88 -14.00
C LEU A 121 -12.99 3.87 -13.32
N GLY A 122 -13.16 4.61 -12.22
CA GLY A 122 -14.38 4.65 -11.44
C GLY A 122 -14.37 3.70 -10.24
N ALA A 123 -15.53 3.55 -9.62
CA ALA A 123 -15.66 2.71 -8.43
C ALA A 123 -15.73 1.21 -8.78
N ILE A 124 -15.14 0.37 -7.94
CA ILE A 124 -15.27 -1.08 -8.05
C ILE A 124 -16.70 -1.50 -7.72
N ALA A 125 -17.35 -2.15 -8.67
CA ALA A 125 -18.73 -2.67 -8.49
C ALA A 125 -18.74 -4.10 -7.95
N THR A 126 -17.81 -4.94 -8.39
CA THR A 126 -17.76 -6.35 -8.02
C THR A 126 -16.32 -6.84 -7.94
N LEU A 127 -16.03 -7.69 -6.94
CA LEU A 127 -14.76 -8.38 -6.76
C LEU A 127 -14.94 -9.88 -7.02
N TYR A 128 -14.01 -10.45 -7.78
CA TYR A 128 -13.95 -11.90 -8.08
C TYR A 128 -12.64 -12.45 -7.50
N ALA A 129 -12.65 -12.77 -6.20
CA ALA A 129 -11.46 -13.17 -5.45
C ALA A 129 -10.75 -14.39 -6.05
N THR A 130 -11.49 -15.38 -6.54
CA THR A 130 -10.95 -16.63 -7.09
C THR A 130 -10.20 -16.44 -8.42
N SER A 131 -10.57 -15.42 -9.21
CA SER A 131 -9.89 -15.08 -10.48
C SER A 131 -8.91 -13.92 -10.34
N GLY A 132 -8.90 -13.24 -9.19
CA GLY A 132 -8.07 -12.05 -8.99
C GLY A 132 -8.50 -10.86 -9.84
N THR A 133 -9.80 -10.80 -10.20
CA THR A 133 -10.34 -9.75 -11.05
C THR A 133 -11.35 -8.89 -10.30
N PHE A 134 -11.56 -7.67 -10.78
CA PHE A 134 -12.65 -6.82 -10.36
C PHE A 134 -13.30 -6.12 -11.56
N ALA A 135 -14.56 -5.77 -11.42
CA ALA A 135 -15.30 -4.96 -12.37
C ALA A 135 -15.52 -3.57 -11.82
N VAL A 136 -15.32 -2.54 -12.66
CA VAL A 136 -15.61 -1.13 -12.32
C VAL A 136 -16.97 -0.71 -12.85
N SER A 137 -17.66 0.16 -12.10
CA SER A 137 -18.96 0.69 -12.48
C SER A 137 -18.80 1.93 -13.37
N ASN A 138 -19.54 1.96 -14.48
CA ASN A 138 -19.71 3.13 -15.34
C ASN A 138 -18.45 3.76 -15.94
N ALA A 139 -17.28 3.22 -15.71
CA ALA A 139 -16.06 3.70 -16.35
C ALA A 139 -15.77 2.84 -17.57
N GLN A 140 -15.26 3.50 -18.58
CA GLN A 140 -14.68 2.83 -19.72
C GLN A 140 -13.18 3.03 -19.68
N VAL A 141 -12.44 1.96 -19.87
CA VAL A 141 -11.01 2.04 -20.15
C VAL A 141 -10.84 2.87 -21.43
N VAL A 142 -10.33 4.10 -21.28
CA VAL A 142 -10.20 5.07 -22.40
C VAL A 142 -8.98 4.78 -23.23
N SER A 143 -7.94 4.24 -22.62
CA SER A 143 -6.74 3.76 -23.30
C SER A 143 -6.41 2.35 -22.83
N ALA A 144 -5.93 1.51 -23.76
CA ALA A 144 -5.58 0.12 -23.43
C ALA A 144 -4.58 0.04 -22.29
N ILE A 145 -4.84 -0.86 -21.35
CA ILE A 145 -3.98 -1.14 -20.20
C ILE A 145 -3.15 -2.38 -20.52
N ALA A 146 -1.84 -2.28 -20.37
CA ALA A 146 -0.93 -3.38 -20.62
C ALA A 146 -0.64 -4.19 -19.35
N VAL A 147 -0.08 -5.38 -19.53
CA VAL A 147 0.51 -6.15 -18.43
C VAL A 147 1.64 -5.34 -17.81
N GLY A 148 1.66 -5.24 -16.49
CA GLY A 148 2.64 -4.45 -15.73
C GLY A 148 2.25 -2.98 -15.52
N ASP A 149 1.17 -2.48 -16.15
CA ASP A 149 0.59 -1.20 -15.76
C ASP A 149 0.07 -1.31 -14.32
N THR A 150 0.14 -0.23 -13.56
CA THR A 150 -0.31 -0.25 -12.17
C THR A 150 -1.73 0.30 -12.04
N VAL A 151 -2.55 -0.37 -11.23
CA VAL A 151 -3.85 0.13 -10.75
C VAL A 151 -3.75 0.39 -9.25
N TRP A 152 -4.34 1.49 -8.78
CA TRP A 152 -4.35 1.86 -7.35
C TRP A 152 -5.65 2.51 -6.94
N VAL A 153 -5.90 2.49 -5.62
CA VAL A 153 -7.06 3.13 -5.02
C VAL A 153 -6.78 4.62 -4.84
N GLU A 154 -7.60 5.45 -5.45
CA GLU A 154 -7.56 6.89 -5.25
C GLU A 154 -8.94 7.49 -5.52
N PRO A 155 -9.60 8.11 -4.52
CA PRO A 155 -10.84 8.85 -4.71
C PRO A 155 -10.69 9.95 -5.77
N ALA A 156 -11.80 10.36 -6.37
CA ALA A 156 -11.84 11.40 -7.42
C ALA A 156 -11.25 12.74 -6.95
N THR A 157 -11.36 13.05 -5.66
CA THR A 157 -10.64 14.16 -5.01
C THR A 157 -9.28 13.65 -4.54
N ASP A 158 -8.22 14.35 -4.90
CA ASP A 158 -6.86 14.03 -4.44
C ASP A 158 -6.81 14.00 -2.91
N THR A 159 -6.72 12.81 -2.37
CA THR A 159 -6.63 12.55 -0.92
C THR A 159 -5.20 12.26 -0.48
N GLY A 160 -4.25 12.24 -1.42
CA GLY A 160 -2.85 11.87 -1.19
C GLY A 160 -2.59 10.37 -1.01
N ILE A 161 -3.63 9.53 -1.09
CA ILE A 161 -3.46 8.08 -0.92
C ILE A 161 -3.04 7.36 -2.22
N GLY A 162 -3.05 8.05 -3.34
CA GLY A 162 -2.66 7.51 -4.64
C GLY A 162 -1.16 7.24 -4.76
N ASP A 163 -0.34 7.87 -3.95
CA ASP A 163 1.12 7.78 -4.02
C ASP A 163 1.72 7.10 -2.79
N ALA A 164 2.51 6.07 -3.02
CA ALA A 164 3.36 5.49 -1.98
C ALA A 164 4.56 6.42 -1.75
N ILE A 165 4.66 7.02 -0.57
CA ILE A 165 5.72 8.00 -0.25
C ILE A 165 6.55 7.62 0.96
N GLY A 166 6.32 6.44 1.53
CA GLY A 166 7.09 5.92 2.64
C GLY A 166 6.94 4.42 2.81
N VAL A 167 7.77 3.85 3.66
CA VAL A 167 7.74 2.42 4.01
C VAL A 167 7.73 2.27 5.52
N LEU A 168 6.79 1.49 6.03
CA LEU A 168 6.68 1.20 7.44
C LEU A 168 7.86 0.34 7.91
N LEU A 169 8.58 0.79 8.94
CA LEU A 169 9.77 0.09 9.45
C LEU A 169 9.46 -0.91 10.56
N ASP A 170 8.37 -0.68 11.30
CA ASP A 170 7.99 -1.51 12.45
C ASP A 170 6.59 -2.09 12.25
N ASN A 171 6.33 -3.23 12.88
CA ASN A 171 4.95 -3.71 12.99
C ASN A 171 4.16 -2.80 13.93
N VAL A 172 2.95 -2.43 13.51
CA VAL A 172 2.09 -1.51 14.25
C VAL A 172 0.73 -2.13 14.51
N LEU A 173 0.40 -2.36 15.78
CA LEU A 173 -0.90 -2.87 16.19
C LEU A 173 -1.88 -1.72 16.39
N LEU A 174 -2.89 -1.62 15.54
CA LEU A 174 -3.91 -0.55 15.53
C LEU A 174 -5.13 -0.88 16.38
N ARG A 175 -4.94 -1.55 17.49
CA ARG A 175 -5.99 -1.81 18.49
C ARG A 175 -5.44 -1.77 19.90
N LEU A 176 -6.31 -1.46 20.84
CA LEU A 176 -6.05 -1.59 22.28
C LEU A 176 -6.27 -3.04 22.73
N GLY A 177 -5.84 -3.38 23.94
CA GLY A 177 -6.03 -4.70 24.53
C GLY A 177 -7.52 -5.13 24.66
N ASN A 178 -8.44 -4.17 24.71
CA ASN A 178 -9.88 -4.39 24.69
C ASN A 178 -10.47 -4.53 23.26
N GLY A 179 -9.65 -4.59 22.22
CA GLY A 179 -10.08 -4.72 20.82
C GLY A 179 -10.48 -3.41 20.13
N VAL A 180 -10.56 -2.29 20.84
CA VAL A 180 -10.91 -1.01 20.25
C VAL A 180 -9.81 -0.52 19.30
N ALA A 181 -10.20 -0.13 18.09
CA ALA A 181 -9.27 0.42 17.10
C ALA A 181 -8.67 1.75 17.60
N CYS A 182 -7.37 1.91 17.42
CA CYS A 182 -6.66 3.12 17.83
C CYS A 182 -5.59 3.51 16.80
N GLU A 183 -5.29 4.80 16.75
CA GLU A 183 -4.18 5.32 15.98
C GLU A 183 -2.87 5.08 16.74
N ARG A 184 -1.79 4.85 16.01
CA ARG A 184 -0.46 4.64 16.56
C ARG A 184 0.59 5.43 15.81
N ASP A 185 1.57 5.90 16.52
CA ASP A 185 2.77 6.47 15.94
C ASP A 185 3.71 5.33 15.49
N ALA A 186 4.30 5.49 14.32
CA ALA A 186 5.17 4.51 13.70
C ALA A 186 6.34 5.18 12.99
N ARG A 187 7.44 4.46 12.85
CA ARG A 187 8.57 4.91 12.04
C ARG A 187 8.31 4.59 10.58
N ILE A 188 8.39 5.61 9.73
CA ILE A 188 8.16 5.49 8.30
C ILE A 188 9.39 6.02 7.57
N ALA A 189 10.07 5.15 6.84
CA ALA A 189 11.22 5.54 6.03
C ALA A 189 10.75 6.35 4.83
N GLN A 190 11.38 7.50 4.60
CA GLN A 190 11.19 8.34 3.42
C GLN A 190 12.49 8.49 2.62
N PHE A 191 13.61 8.11 3.20
CA PHE A 191 14.93 8.11 2.56
C PHE A 191 15.71 6.88 3.01
N GLY A 192 16.43 6.22 2.10
CA GLY A 192 17.29 5.10 2.43
C GLY A 192 17.36 4.02 1.34
N PHE A 193 17.97 2.90 1.69
CA PHE A 193 18.10 1.73 0.81
C PHE A 193 17.16 0.62 1.32
N LEU A 194 16.25 0.20 0.47
CA LEU A 194 15.23 -0.81 0.78
C LEU A 194 15.59 -2.15 0.16
N LYS A 195 15.32 -3.23 0.90
CA LYS A 195 15.34 -4.60 0.37
C LYS A 195 14.01 -4.90 -0.31
N THR A 196 14.02 -5.14 -1.61
CA THR A 196 12.80 -5.33 -2.40
C THR A 196 11.99 -6.54 -1.98
N ASP A 197 12.66 -7.62 -1.58
CA ASP A 197 12.06 -8.87 -1.11
C ASP A 197 11.29 -8.73 0.23
N GLN A 198 11.57 -7.66 0.97
CA GLN A 198 10.93 -7.37 2.25
C GLN A 198 9.73 -6.41 2.13
N LEU A 199 9.50 -5.84 0.95
CA LEU A 199 8.40 -4.91 0.73
C LEU A 199 7.08 -5.63 0.46
N LEU A 200 6.00 -5.08 1.01
CA LEU A 200 4.64 -5.58 0.86
C LEU A 200 3.85 -4.67 -0.09
N GLY A 201 3.38 -5.24 -1.20
CA GLY A 201 2.56 -4.51 -2.16
C GLY A 201 3.35 -3.68 -3.18
N LEU A 202 4.63 -3.97 -3.37
CA LEU A 202 5.44 -3.26 -4.34
C LEU A 202 4.89 -3.46 -5.77
N ALA A 203 4.59 -2.36 -6.43
CA ALA A 203 4.09 -2.29 -7.80
C ALA A 203 4.87 -1.23 -8.59
N GLY A 204 4.77 -1.24 -9.92
CA GLY A 204 5.56 -0.36 -10.77
C GLY A 204 5.45 1.12 -10.41
N ARG A 205 4.23 1.66 -10.23
CA ARG A 205 4.02 3.05 -9.79
C ARG A 205 4.69 3.31 -8.42
N ALA A 206 4.50 2.42 -7.46
CA ALA A 206 5.05 2.61 -6.12
C ALA A 206 6.58 2.70 -6.12
N LYS A 207 7.27 1.95 -6.98
CA LYS A 207 8.72 2.08 -7.13
C LYS A 207 9.12 3.50 -7.54
N LEU A 208 8.41 4.09 -8.48
CA LEU A 208 8.70 5.42 -8.98
C LEU A 208 8.39 6.51 -7.94
N THR A 209 7.22 6.43 -7.27
CA THR A 209 6.84 7.41 -6.25
C THR A 209 7.78 7.38 -5.05
N LEU A 210 8.17 6.19 -4.59
CA LEU A 210 9.15 6.03 -3.52
C LEU A 210 10.55 6.53 -3.91
N ALA A 211 10.94 6.41 -5.18
CA ALA A 211 12.18 6.99 -5.70
C ALA A 211 12.11 8.51 -5.89
N GLY A 212 10.99 9.15 -5.55
CA GLY A 212 10.82 10.60 -5.63
C GLY A 212 10.51 11.13 -7.03
N GLN A 213 10.16 10.25 -7.95
CA GLN A 213 9.83 10.67 -9.30
C GLN A 213 8.39 11.23 -9.38
N GLY A 214 8.28 12.45 -9.90
CA GLY A 214 7.00 13.11 -10.15
C GLY A 214 6.27 13.63 -8.92
N LEU A 215 6.89 13.65 -7.75
CA LEU A 215 6.30 14.16 -6.51
C LEU A 215 6.85 15.53 -6.14
N LEU A 216 5.97 16.37 -5.59
CA LEU A 216 6.34 17.63 -4.93
C LEU A 216 6.96 17.39 -3.53
N THR A 217 6.78 16.20 -2.97
CA THR A 217 7.32 15.81 -1.66
C THR A 217 8.55 14.91 -1.82
N PRO A 218 9.64 15.18 -1.12
CA PRO A 218 10.87 14.42 -1.27
C PRO A 218 10.76 13.07 -0.56
N SER A 219 10.47 12.02 -1.28
CA SER A 219 10.89 10.69 -0.92
C SER A 219 12.03 10.30 -1.86
N CYS A 220 13.08 9.72 -1.35
CA CYS A 220 14.19 9.20 -2.14
C CYS A 220 14.60 7.87 -1.55
N LEU A 221 13.85 6.84 -1.91
CA LEU A 221 14.10 5.47 -1.50
C LEU A 221 14.70 4.71 -2.67
N LEU A 222 15.87 4.13 -2.47
CA LEU A 222 16.58 3.32 -3.45
C LEU A 222 16.33 1.84 -3.16
N PHE A 223 16.13 1.07 -4.22
CA PHE A 223 15.88 -0.36 -4.12
C PHE A 223 17.16 -1.14 -4.33
N CYS A 224 17.34 -2.18 -3.51
CA CYS A 224 18.46 -3.11 -3.60
C CYS A 224 17.90 -4.54 -3.58
N ASP A 225 18.43 -5.36 -4.45
CA ASP A 225 18.19 -6.81 -4.49
C ASP A 225 19.09 -7.54 -3.50
#